data_af725d9bd0a32714c3a611dfde329a10
#
_entry.id   af725d9bd0a32714c3a611dfde329a10
#
_cell.length_a   1.000
_cell.length_b   1.000
_cell.length_c   1.000
_cell.angle_alpha   90.00
_cell.angle_beta   90.00
_cell.angle_gamma   90.00
#
_symmetry.space_group_name_H-M   'P 1'
#
loop_
_entity.id
_entity.type
_entity.pdbx_description
1 polymer ?
#
loop_
_entity_poly.entity_id
_entity_poly.type
_entity_poly.pdbx_seq_one_letter_code
_entity_poly.pdbx_strand_id
1 'polypeptide(L)'
;MRETRRTPRPAPRYRPGRDRRAEFHPPPEPAAGTPPDPGTRHVVVVGGGIAGLTAALGLAERGVRVTVLEREQRLGGRVRSWPVTLPDGSTGQMSRGFHAFFRQYYNLRAVLRRTDPTLDRLRPLDDYPLARAGGGTDSFAGIPRTPPWNLVEFVRRSPSFDLRGLAAVDVEAALGLLDVDFPDTFVALDGVSAADLLDRLHFPEGARHLALEVFARSFFADPREFSGAELLAMFHLYFVGSAEGLLFDVPRDDYDSTLWAPLGRYLHGLGVEVHTGREVRTVTERGDRLALLHGRPRSTEQEWTEADGVVLALDPVGLRTVVEASPGLGGDADAGATWRRHVAGVRSAPAFAVLRLWLDGRVAQHRAPFLGTSGHGPLDNVSVLERFENHAAEWAAAHGGSVVELHAYALPEGTDEAALRTDLVERLHRLYPETAGLRSVHEEWLVERDCVLVGVEPWATRPGVVTPEPRLVLAGDAVRCDLPVALMERAATTGWLAADRLLTGWGLPGHGVWSAPTSGRFGALPGLARRGIGAYRALSARRSE
;
A
#
# COMPACT_ATOMS: atom_id res chain seq x y z
N MET A 1 38.36 10.70 40.23
CA MET A 1 37.61 11.39 39.17
C MET A 1 36.49 10.46 38.74
N ARG A 2 35.23 10.77 39.05
CA ARG A 2 34.07 9.98 38.61
C ARG A 2 33.64 10.51 37.23
N GLU A 3 33.82 9.71 36.18
CA GLU A 3 33.23 9.99 34.87
C GLU A 3 31.72 9.99 34.98
N THR A 4 31.12 11.15 34.80
CA THR A 4 29.66 11.29 34.63
C THR A 4 29.28 10.72 33.29
N ARG A 5 28.67 9.53 33.27
CA ARG A 5 27.98 8.98 32.09
C ARG A 5 26.91 9.96 31.65
N ARG A 6 27.16 10.67 30.55
CA ARG A 6 26.15 11.48 29.87
C ARG A 6 25.09 10.53 29.34
N THR A 7 23.89 10.62 29.88
CA THR A 7 22.68 10.03 29.25
C THR A 7 22.58 10.51 27.80
N PRO A 8 22.38 9.61 26.82
CA PRO A 8 22.19 10.02 25.44
C PRO A 8 21.00 10.98 25.36
N ARG A 9 21.19 12.15 24.76
CA ARG A 9 20.07 13.04 24.42
C ARG A 9 19.12 12.26 23.52
N PRO A 10 17.78 12.29 23.78
CA PRO A 10 16.83 11.71 22.86
C PRO A 10 17.05 12.35 21.49
N ALA A 11 17.13 11.52 20.45
CA ALA A 11 17.22 11.98 19.07
C ALA A 11 16.11 13.00 18.79
N PRO A 12 16.37 14.07 18.02
CA PRO A 12 15.35 15.06 17.70
C PRO A 12 14.17 14.31 17.08
N ARG A 13 12.98 14.44 17.67
CA ARG A 13 11.75 13.82 17.16
C ARG A 13 11.52 14.33 15.75
N TYR A 14 11.86 13.51 14.76
CA TYR A 14 11.56 13.76 13.37
C TYR A 14 10.03 13.86 13.24
N ARG A 15 9.52 14.97 12.70
CA ARG A 15 8.11 15.09 12.33
C ARG A 15 7.97 14.68 10.88
N PRO A 16 7.16 13.65 10.56
CA PRO A 16 6.93 13.28 9.19
C PRO A 16 6.13 14.39 8.49
N GLY A 17 6.66 14.89 7.38
CA GLY A 17 5.99 15.87 6.54
C GLY A 17 5.59 17.18 7.23
N ARG A 18 4.49 17.78 6.76
CA ARG A 18 3.90 19.00 7.31
C ARG A 18 2.68 18.73 8.20
N ASP A 19 2.30 17.47 8.38
CA ASP A 19 1.14 17.11 9.17
C ASP A 19 1.43 17.25 10.67
N ARG A 20 0.80 18.28 11.28
CA ARG A 20 0.96 18.56 12.71
C ARG A 20 0.24 17.55 13.60
N ARG A 21 -0.64 16.74 13.04
CA ARG A 21 -1.47 15.76 13.75
C ARG A 21 -0.99 14.33 13.59
N ALA A 22 0.05 14.09 12.80
CA ALA A 22 0.66 12.78 12.74
C ALA A 22 1.06 12.32 14.15
N GLU A 23 0.71 11.09 14.49
CA GLU A 23 0.95 10.47 15.79
C GLU A 23 2.16 9.54 15.73
N PHE A 24 3.01 9.62 16.74
CA PHE A 24 4.14 8.72 16.89
C PHE A 24 3.79 7.60 17.88
N HIS A 25 3.93 6.38 17.44
CA HIS A 25 3.75 5.17 18.23
C HIS A 25 5.13 4.63 18.59
N PRO A 26 5.55 4.73 19.87
CA PRO A 26 6.85 4.23 20.30
C PRO A 26 6.91 2.70 20.13
N PRO A 27 8.11 2.14 19.95
CA PRO A 27 8.27 0.69 19.98
C PRO A 27 7.91 0.15 21.38
N PRO A 28 7.59 -1.13 21.50
CA PRO A 28 7.45 -1.77 22.80
C PRO A 28 8.70 -1.56 23.64
N GLU A 29 8.56 -1.58 24.97
CA GLU A 29 9.72 -1.53 25.85
C GLU A 29 10.61 -2.76 25.63
N PRO A 30 11.94 -2.57 25.56
CA PRO A 30 12.86 -3.69 25.44
C PRO A 30 12.73 -4.64 26.64
N ALA A 31 12.86 -5.94 26.37
CA ALA A 31 12.88 -6.95 27.43
C ALA A 31 13.95 -6.62 28.49
N ALA A 32 13.62 -6.85 29.76
CA ALA A 32 14.53 -6.61 30.87
C ALA A 32 15.75 -7.53 30.78
N GLY A 33 16.92 -7.01 31.14
CA GLY A 33 18.18 -7.75 31.15
C GLY A 33 19.31 -7.03 30.43
N THR A 34 20.47 -7.65 30.38
CA THR A 34 21.58 -7.16 29.57
C THR A 34 21.35 -7.56 28.11
N PRO A 35 21.23 -6.61 27.17
CA PRO A 35 21.03 -6.96 25.78
C PRO A 35 22.27 -7.73 25.26
N PRO A 36 22.07 -8.74 24.39
CA PRO A 36 23.18 -9.40 23.71
C PRO A 36 23.90 -8.42 22.79
N ASP A 37 25.14 -8.76 22.39
CA ASP A 37 25.77 -8.11 21.25
C ASP A 37 24.87 -8.34 20.02
N PRO A 38 24.31 -7.29 19.38
CA PRO A 38 23.40 -7.43 18.25
C PRO A 38 23.98 -8.26 17.11
N GLY A 39 25.29 -8.15 16.86
CA GLY A 39 25.99 -8.90 15.81
C GLY A 39 25.98 -10.42 16.00
N THR A 40 25.68 -10.92 17.21
CA THR A 40 25.52 -12.36 17.46
C THR A 40 24.15 -12.89 17.02
N ARG A 41 23.18 -12.03 16.78
CA ARG A 41 21.85 -12.40 16.31
C ARG A 41 21.79 -12.39 14.79
N HIS A 42 21.17 -13.41 14.24
CA HIS A 42 20.94 -13.56 12.80
C HIS A 42 19.45 -13.64 12.49
N VAL A 43 18.98 -12.80 11.59
CA VAL A 43 17.60 -12.81 11.09
C VAL A 43 17.59 -13.10 9.59
N VAL A 44 16.74 -14.04 9.19
CA VAL A 44 16.41 -14.25 7.78
C VAL A 44 15.09 -13.56 7.48
N VAL A 45 15.11 -12.66 6.50
CA VAL A 45 13.94 -11.99 5.95
C VAL A 45 13.56 -12.66 4.65
N VAL A 46 12.34 -13.19 4.57
CA VAL A 46 11.80 -13.89 3.40
C VAL A 46 10.92 -12.92 2.61
N GLY A 47 11.40 -12.51 1.44
CA GLY A 47 10.76 -11.53 0.56
C GLY A 47 11.46 -10.18 0.57
N GLY A 48 11.86 -9.73 -0.63
CA GLY A 48 12.56 -8.46 -0.89
C GLY A 48 11.61 -7.32 -1.35
N GLY A 49 10.35 -7.36 -0.95
CA GLY A 49 9.40 -6.26 -1.15
C GLY A 49 9.52 -5.18 -0.08
N ILE A 50 8.64 -4.16 -0.13
CA ILE A 50 8.64 -3.03 0.83
C ILE A 50 8.71 -3.50 2.27
N ALA A 51 7.87 -4.44 2.67
CA ALA A 51 7.79 -4.92 4.04
C ALA A 51 9.10 -5.60 4.50
N GLY A 52 9.64 -6.50 3.67
CA GLY A 52 10.89 -7.20 4.00
C GLY A 52 12.10 -6.27 4.00
N LEU A 53 12.21 -5.37 3.03
CA LEU A 53 13.30 -4.38 2.99
C LEU A 53 13.22 -3.41 4.17
N THR A 54 12.02 -3.05 4.61
CA THR A 54 11.83 -2.23 5.82
C THR A 54 12.25 -2.98 7.07
N ALA A 55 11.85 -4.25 7.21
CA ALA A 55 12.26 -5.07 8.35
C ALA A 55 13.78 -5.28 8.38
N ALA A 56 14.38 -5.61 7.22
CA ALA A 56 15.83 -5.76 7.09
C ALA A 56 16.57 -4.48 7.48
N LEU A 57 16.08 -3.32 7.03
CA LEU A 57 16.61 -2.01 7.40
C LEU A 57 16.56 -1.79 8.92
N GLY A 58 15.38 -1.99 9.53
CA GLY A 58 15.19 -1.77 10.96
C GLY A 58 16.12 -2.65 11.82
N LEU A 59 16.29 -3.90 11.45
CA LEU A 59 17.18 -4.84 12.13
C LEU A 59 18.67 -4.47 11.94
N ALA A 60 19.07 -4.20 10.71
CA ALA A 60 20.46 -3.89 10.38
C ALA A 60 20.92 -2.55 10.98
N GLU A 61 20.07 -1.53 11.05
CA GLU A 61 20.38 -0.26 11.73
C GLU A 61 20.61 -0.43 13.25
N ARG A 62 20.25 -1.57 13.82
CA ARG A 62 20.52 -1.94 15.23
C ARG A 62 21.66 -2.95 15.36
N GLY A 63 22.37 -3.23 14.27
CA GLY A 63 23.54 -4.10 14.26
C GLY A 63 23.25 -5.59 14.20
N VAL A 64 21.98 -5.99 14.00
CA VAL A 64 21.61 -7.39 13.80
C VAL A 64 22.08 -7.84 12.41
N ARG A 65 22.68 -9.05 12.34
CA ARG A 65 23.03 -9.67 11.06
C ARG A 65 21.77 -10.10 10.32
N VAL A 66 21.62 -9.68 9.07
CA VAL A 66 20.41 -9.91 8.27
C VAL A 66 20.75 -10.55 6.94
N THR A 67 20.01 -11.59 6.58
CA THR A 67 20.00 -12.18 5.24
C THR A 67 18.60 -12.03 4.64
N VAL A 68 18.49 -11.45 3.45
CA VAL A 68 17.24 -11.34 2.68
C VAL A 68 17.24 -12.41 1.61
N LEU A 69 16.19 -13.24 1.58
CA LEU A 69 15.95 -14.23 0.52
C LEU A 69 14.75 -13.77 -0.32
N GLU A 70 15.00 -13.47 -1.60
CA GLU A 70 14.00 -13.01 -2.56
C GLU A 70 13.89 -13.99 -3.73
N ARG A 71 12.67 -14.42 -4.05
CA ARG A 71 12.39 -15.37 -5.15
C ARG A 71 12.70 -14.78 -6.52
N GLU A 72 12.36 -13.54 -6.73
CA GLU A 72 12.58 -12.84 -7.99
C GLU A 72 14.04 -12.42 -8.15
N GLN A 73 14.44 -12.07 -9.39
CA GLN A 73 15.80 -11.59 -9.67
C GLN A 73 16.02 -10.13 -9.22
N ARG A 74 14.98 -9.43 -8.80
CA ARG A 74 14.98 -8.02 -8.44
C ARG A 74 14.22 -7.77 -7.16
N LEU A 75 14.66 -6.75 -6.44
CA LEU A 75 13.98 -6.26 -5.24
C LEU A 75 12.73 -5.43 -5.59
N GLY A 76 11.94 -5.11 -4.59
CA GLY A 76 10.77 -4.25 -4.69
C GLY A 76 9.43 -5.00 -4.68
N GLY A 77 9.43 -6.33 -4.86
CA GLY A 77 8.21 -7.15 -4.82
C GLY A 77 7.18 -6.67 -5.85
N ARG A 78 6.00 -6.25 -5.39
CA ARG A 78 4.94 -5.71 -6.26
C ARG A 78 5.21 -4.30 -6.79
N VAL A 79 6.24 -3.62 -6.32
CA VAL A 79 6.71 -2.32 -6.81
C VAL A 79 8.06 -2.47 -7.53
N ARG A 80 8.29 -3.58 -8.22
CA ARG A 80 9.51 -3.83 -9.00
C ARG A 80 9.38 -3.31 -10.43
N SER A 81 10.51 -3.01 -11.06
CA SER A 81 10.65 -2.74 -12.49
C SER A 81 11.76 -3.58 -13.10
N TRP A 82 11.74 -3.72 -14.40
CA TRP A 82 12.75 -4.48 -15.16
C TRP A 82 12.93 -3.94 -16.57
N PRO A 83 14.15 -4.04 -17.13
CA PRO A 83 14.43 -3.63 -18.50
C PRO A 83 13.76 -4.58 -19.50
N VAL A 84 13.32 -4.00 -20.61
CA VAL A 84 12.84 -4.71 -21.80
C VAL A 84 13.62 -4.24 -23.02
N THR A 85 13.85 -5.13 -23.99
CA THR A 85 14.55 -4.79 -25.23
C THR A 85 13.53 -4.42 -26.30
N LEU A 86 13.61 -3.22 -26.82
CA LEU A 86 12.73 -2.73 -27.87
C LEU A 86 13.21 -3.20 -29.26
N PRO A 87 12.35 -3.18 -30.31
CA PRO A 87 12.70 -3.70 -31.65
C PRO A 87 13.90 -3.04 -32.32
N ASP A 88 14.21 -1.79 -31.96
CA ASP A 88 15.37 -1.04 -32.44
C ASP A 88 16.66 -1.33 -31.67
N GLY A 89 16.61 -2.22 -30.69
CA GLY A 89 17.71 -2.56 -29.79
C GLY A 89 17.89 -1.62 -28.62
N SER A 90 17.09 -0.55 -28.49
CA SER A 90 17.10 0.31 -27.32
C SER A 90 16.47 -0.39 -26.11
N THR A 91 16.72 0.15 -24.91
CA THR A 91 16.18 -0.41 -23.67
C THR A 91 14.98 0.40 -23.23
N GLY A 92 13.83 -0.25 -23.07
CA GLY A 92 12.66 0.25 -22.35
C GLY A 92 12.65 -0.24 -20.91
N GLN A 93 11.68 0.21 -20.14
CA GLN A 93 11.42 -0.29 -18.78
C GLN A 93 9.98 -0.79 -18.69
N MET A 94 9.77 -1.90 -18.01
CA MET A 94 8.45 -2.40 -17.60
C MET A 94 8.36 -2.44 -16.08
N SER A 95 7.17 -2.37 -15.56
CA SER A 95 6.89 -2.45 -14.13
C SER A 95 5.57 -3.20 -13.89
N ARG A 96 5.19 -3.32 -12.64
CA ARG A 96 3.87 -3.85 -12.26
C ARG A 96 2.79 -2.77 -12.26
N GLY A 97 3.05 -1.66 -12.94
CA GLY A 97 2.14 -0.57 -13.14
C GLY A 97 2.36 0.62 -12.20
N PHE A 98 1.50 1.60 -12.36
CA PHE A 98 1.56 2.87 -11.64
C PHE A 98 1.37 2.70 -10.13
N HIS A 99 2.22 3.36 -9.35
CA HIS A 99 2.12 3.42 -7.89
C HIS A 99 2.23 4.87 -7.40
N ALA A 100 1.23 5.31 -6.64
CA ALA A 100 1.20 6.63 -6.02
C ALA A 100 1.87 6.61 -4.65
N PHE A 101 2.96 7.36 -4.47
CA PHE A 101 3.66 7.50 -3.19
C PHE A 101 3.07 8.67 -2.42
N PHE A 102 1.95 8.43 -1.73
CA PHE A 102 1.28 9.46 -0.98
C PHE A 102 2.16 10.06 0.12
N ARG A 103 1.95 11.35 0.43
CA ARG A 103 2.82 12.04 1.38
C ARG A 103 2.57 11.65 2.83
N GLN A 104 1.40 11.13 3.15
CA GLN A 104 1.09 10.53 4.45
C GLN A 104 1.65 9.10 4.61
N TYR A 105 2.33 8.53 3.63
CA TYR A 105 3.08 7.29 3.80
C TYR A 105 4.36 7.55 4.59
N TYR A 106 4.20 7.87 5.86
CA TYR A 106 5.27 8.36 6.72
C TYR A 106 6.38 7.33 6.92
N ASN A 107 5.99 6.06 7.13
CA ASN A 107 6.92 4.96 7.41
C ASN A 107 7.65 4.50 6.15
N LEU A 108 6.97 4.44 5.00
CA LEU A 108 7.60 4.18 3.72
C LEU A 108 8.57 5.31 3.33
N ARG A 109 8.14 6.56 3.47
CA ARG A 109 9.00 7.72 3.17
C ARG A 109 10.20 7.79 4.11
N ALA A 110 10.09 7.30 5.34
CA ALA A 110 11.22 7.17 6.25
C ALA A 110 12.27 6.16 5.72
N VAL A 111 11.84 5.05 5.12
CA VAL A 111 12.74 4.10 4.43
C VAL A 111 13.45 4.80 3.27
N LEU A 112 12.69 5.45 2.38
CA LEU A 112 13.26 6.10 1.19
C LEU A 112 14.28 7.20 1.54
N ARG A 113 14.07 7.93 2.63
CA ARG A 113 14.99 8.96 3.10
C ARG A 113 16.36 8.45 3.54
N ARG A 114 16.55 7.16 3.75
CA ARG A 114 17.89 6.59 4.01
C ARG A 114 18.84 6.77 2.83
N THR A 115 18.28 6.80 1.63
CA THR A 115 19.05 6.92 0.39
C THR A 115 18.81 8.22 -0.36
N ASP A 116 17.75 8.93 -0.01
CA ASP A 116 17.34 10.21 -0.62
C ASP A 116 16.69 11.09 0.46
N PRO A 117 17.49 11.78 1.31
CA PRO A 117 16.99 12.52 2.48
C PRO A 117 15.92 13.57 2.15
N THR A 118 16.01 14.20 1.00
CA THR A 118 15.08 15.24 0.51
C THR A 118 13.92 14.67 -0.30
N LEU A 119 14.00 13.40 -0.71
CA LEU A 119 13.07 12.73 -1.63
C LEU A 119 13.04 13.38 -3.02
N ASP A 120 14.18 13.87 -3.50
CA ASP A 120 14.31 14.53 -4.81
C ASP A 120 14.13 13.56 -5.98
N ARG A 121 14.27 12.25 -5.73
CA ARG A 121 13.99 11.20 -6.72
C ARG A 121 12.50 10.98 -6.95
N LEU A 122 11.65 11.59 -6.13
CA LEU A 122 10.21 11.62 -6.32
C LEU A 122 9.80 12.96 -6.95
N ARG A 123 8.84 12.92 -7.86
CA ARG A 123 8.24 14.08 -8.50
C ARG A 123 6.80 14.23 -8.04
N PRO A 124 6.37 15.42 -7.55
CA PRO A 124 4.98 15.66 -7.24
C PRO A 124 4.14 15.63 -8.53
N LEU A 125 2.96 15.03 -8.45
CA LEU A 125 1.90 15.25 -9.41
C LEU A 125 0.91 16.27 -8.82
N ASP A 126 0.71 17.36 -9.56
CA ASP A 126 -0.12 18.48 -9.09
C ASP A 126 -1.62 18.17 -9.22
N ASP A 127 -1.98 17.25 -10.11
CA ASP A 127 -3.34 16.77 -10.31
C ASP A 127 -3.34 15.30 -10.77
N TYR A 128 -4.42 14.62 -10.46
CA TYR A 128 -4.75 13.28 -10.95
C TYR A 128 -6.24 13.20 -11.25
N PRO A 129 -6.65 13.76 -12.40
CA PRO A 129 -8.06 13.86 -12.77
C PRO A 129 -8.72 12.49 -12.89
N LEU A 130 -10.03 12.45 -12.63
CA LEU A 130 -10.89 11.27 -12.70
C LEU A 130 -11.99 11.51 -13.73
N ALA A 131 -11.88 10.89 -14.90
CA ALA A 131 -12.86 11.01 -15.97
C ALA A 131 -13.98 9.97 -15.81
N ARG A 132 -15.23 10.42 -15.85
CA ARG A 132 -16.42 9.56 -15.81
C ARG A 132 -17.00 9.36 -17.22
N ALA A 133 -17.37 8.13 -17.54
CA ALA A 133 -18.18 7.87 -18.74
C ALA A 133 -19.50 8.63 -18.66
N GLY A 134 -19.90 9.24 -19.77
CA GLY A 134 -21.08 10.11 -19.81
C GLY A 134 -20.82 11.57 -19.46
N GLY A 135 -19.56 11.93 -19.16
CA GLY A 135 -19.11 13.30 -18.96
C GLY A 135 -18.86 13.68 -17.51
N GLY A 136 -18.04 14.71 -17.34
CA GLY A 136 -17.53 15.17 -16.07
C GLY A 136 -16.14 14.61 -15.75
N THR A 137 -15.31 15.47 -15.17
CA THR A 137 -13.98 15.11 -14.68
C THR A 137 -13.78 15.76 -13.32
N ASP A 138 -13.53 14.95 -12.32
CA ASP A 138 -13.11 15.43 -11.01
C ASP A 138 -11.62 15.75 -11.03
N SER A 139 -11.20 16.78 -10.29
CA SER A 139 -9.81 17.21 -10.18
C SER A 139 -9.48 17.50 -8.73
N PHE A 140 -8.27 17.15 -8.33
CA PHE A 140 -7.72 17.44 -7.00
C PHE A 140 -6.80 18.67 -7.02
N ALA A 141 -6.59 19.28 -8.19
CA ALA A 141 -5.77 20.47 -8.33
C ALA A 141 -6.32 21.65 -7.52
N GLY A 142 -5.44 22.29 -6.75
CA GLY A 142 -5.77 23.52 -6.00
C GLY A 142 -6.77 23.30 -4.85
N ILE A 143 -7.01 22.06 -4.42
CA ILE A 143 -7.79 21.78 -3.22
C ILE A 143 -6.97 22.14 -1.98
N PRO A 144 -7.55 22.82 -0.97
CA PRO A 144 -6.88 23.07 0.30
C PRO A 144 -6.40 21.77 0.95
N ARG A 145 -5.21 21.77 1.50
CA ARG A 145 -4.64 20.56 2.12
C ARG A 145 -5.26 20.22 3.48
N THR A 146 -5.75 21.25 4.19
CA THR A 146 -6.18 21.11 5.58
C THR A 146 -7.62 20.63 5.69
N PRO A 147 -7.89 19.46 6.32
CA PRO A 147 -9.24 19.03 6.66
C PRO A 147 -9.91 20.01 7.68
N PRO A 148 -11.21 20.26 7.56
CA PRO A 148 -12.18 19.69 6.62
C PRO A 148 -12.28 20.46 5.29
N TRP A 149 -11.50 21.53 5.11
CA TRP A 149 -11.62 22.44 3.97
C TRP A 149 -11.30 21.74 2.63
N ASN A 150 -10.41 20.74 2.66
CA ASN A 150 -10.15 19.87 1.51
C ASN A 150 -11.43 19.15 1.05
N LEU A 151 -12.18 18.56 1.96
CA LEU A 151 -13.43 17.84 1.66
C LEU A 151 -14.52 18.80 1.18
N VAL A 152 -14.70 19.94 1.88
CA VAL A 152 -15.69 20.96 1.50
C VAL A 152 -15.43 21.48 0.09
N GLU A 153 -14.18 21.82 -0.21
CA GLU A 153 -13.83 22.35 -1.53
C GLU A 153 -13.89 21.28 -2.62
N PHE A 154 -13.53 20.04 -2.32
CA PHE A 154 -13.69 18.92 -3.25
C PHE A 154 -15.15 18.73 -3.61
N VAL A 155 -16.05 18.60 -2.63
CA VAL A 155 -17.49 18.45 -2.86
C VAL A 155 -18.07 19.64 -3.64
N ARG A 156 -17.63 20.87 -3.33
CA ARG A 156 -18.10 22.08 -4.03
C ARG A 156 -17.71 22.11 -5.52
N ARG A 157 -16.51 21.60 -5.86
CA ARG A 157 -15.98 21.63 -7.24
C ARG A 157 -16.36 20.41 -8.06
N SER A 158 -16.59 19.28 -7.40
CA SER A 158 -16.82 18.02 -8.06
C SER A 158 -18.14 18.00 -8.81
N PRO A 159 -18.15 17.69 -10.11
CA PRO A 159 -19.38 17.51 -10.87
C PRO A 159 -20.16 16.25 -10.45
N SER A 160 -19.56 15.41 -9.63
CA SER A 160 -20.15 14.17 -9.11
C SER A 160 -21.11 14.40 -7.93
N PHE A 161 -21.06 15.58 -7.30
CA PHE A 161 -21.94 15.98 -6.21
C PHE A 161 -22.94 17.03 -6.70
N ASP A 162 -24.19 16.63 -6.90
CA ASP A 162 -25.28 17.57 -7.14
C ASP A 162 -26.01 17.94 -5.83
N LEU A 163 -26.74 19.06 -5.87
CA LEU A 163 -27.49 19.55 -4.69
C LEU A 163 -28.57 18.58 -4.22
N ARG A 164 -29.17 17.80 -5.14
CA ARG A 164 -30.21 16.82 -4.79
C ARG A 164 -29.61 15.60 -4.12
N GLY A 165 -28.51 15.09 -4.66
CA GLY A 165 -27.77 13.99 -4.07
C GLY A 165 -27.23 14.36 -2.69
N LEU A 166 -26.69 15.57 -2.51
CA LEU A 166 -26.23 16.04 -1.18
C LEU A 166 -27.38 16.17 -0.17
N ALA A 167 -28.58 16.59 -0.62
CA ALA A 167 -29.75 16.66 0.25
C ALA A 167 -30.28 15.28 0.68
N ALA A 168 -29.96 14.23 -0.07
CA ALA A 168 -30.34 12.84 0.22
C ALA A 168 -29.38 12.13 1.18
N VAL A 169 -28.15 12.68 1.39
CA VAL A 169 -27.16 12.09 2.28
C VAL A 169 -27.69 12.06 3.71
N ASP A 170 -27.61 10.90 4.34
CA ASP A 170 -27.86 10.78 5.77
C ASP A 170 -26.75 11.51 6.54
N VAL A 171 -27.07 12.72 7.00
CA VAL A 171 -26.11 13.59 7.69
C VAL A 171 -25.60 12.95 8.98
N GLU A 172 -26.45 12.20 9.69
CA GLU A 172 -26.04 11.51 10.92
C GLU A 172 -25.05 10.39 10.61
N ALA A 173 -25.32 9.59 9.59
CA ALA A 173 -24.43 8.54 9.12
C ALA A 173 -23.12 9.13 8.54
N ALA A 174 -23.21 10.22 7.77
CA ALA A 174 -22.03 10.91 7.23
C ALA A 174 -21.13 11.50 8.34
N LEU A 175 -21.72 12.02 9.42
CA LEU A 175 -20.98 12.46 10.60
C LEU A 175 -20.34 11.26 11.34
N GLY A 176 -20.95 10.07 11.27
CA GLY A 176 -20.38 8.83 11.77
C GLY A 176 -19.06 8.45 11.10
N LEU A 177 -18.84 8.84 9.83
CA LEU A 177 -17.55 8.64 9.15
C LEU A 177 -16.41 9.46 9.76
N LEU A 178 -16.74 10.50 10.52
CA LEU A 178 -15.77 11.35 11.22
C LEU A 178 -15.48 10.85 12.64
N ASP A 179 -16.28 9.92 13.15
CA ASP A 179 -16.21 9.36 14.50
C ASP A 179 -15.53 7.99 14.43
N VAL A 180 -14.24 8.00 14.11
CA VAL A 180 -13.41 6.80 14.02
C VAL A 180 -12.51 6.71 15.24
N ASP A 181 -12.25 5.47 15.68
CA ASP A 181 -11.27 5.12 16.70
C ASP A 181 -10.64 3.79 16.33
N PHE A 182 -9.36 3.80 15.95
CA PHE A 182 -8.64 2.62 15.51
C PHE A 182 -7.86 2.01 16.68
N PRO A 183 -7.95 0.69 16.86
CA PRO A 183 -8.49 -0.36 15.96
C PRO A 183 -9.99 -0.65 16.11
N ASP A 184 -10.72 -0.06 17.06
CA ASP A 184 -12.12 -0.41 17.36
C ASP A 184 -13.05 -0.24 16.15
N THR A 185 -12.76 0.74 15.29
CA THR A 185 -13.50 0.95 14.02
C THR A 185 -13.42 -0.27 13.10
N PHE A 186 -12.28 -0.97 13.05
CA PHE A 186 -12.17 -2.20 12.25
C PHE A 186 -13.09 -3.29 12.77
N VAL A 187 -13.11 -3.48 14.08
CA VAL A 187 -13.96 -4.49 14.76
C VAL A 187 -15.46 -4.15 14.64
N ALA A 188 -15.81 -2.87 14.78
CA ALA A 188 -17.20 -2.42 14.70
C ALA A 188 -17.83 -2.62 13.30
N LEU A 189 -17.01 -2.75 12.27
CA LEU A 189 -17.44 -2.95 10.89
C LEU A 189 -17.12 -4.37 10.36
N ASP A 190 -16.88 -5.33 11.25
CA ASP A 190 -16.76 -6.73 10.88
C ASP A 190 -18.00 -7.19 10.10
N GLY A 191 -17.80 -7.91 9.00
CA GLY A 191 -18.87 -8.39 8.14
C GLY A 191 -19.55 -7.34 7.26
N VAL A 192 -19.12 -6.06 7.31
CA VAL A 192 -19.68 -4.97 6.50
C VAL A 192 -18.81 -4.74 5.27
N SER A 193 -19.40 -4.85 4.10
CA SER A 193 -18.70 -4.51 2.84
C SER A 193 -18.65 -3.01 2.58
N ALA A 194 -17.76 -2.60 1.67
CA ALA A 194 -17.70 -1.21 1.21
C ALA A 194 -19.02 -0.77 0.55
N ALA A 195 -19.66 -1.66 -0.21
CA ALA A 195 -20.97 -1.40 -0.81
C ALA A 195 -22.04 -1.17 0.27
N ASP A 196 -22.12 -2.06 1.28
CA ASP A 196 -23.07 -1.93 2.39
C ASP A 196 -22.86 -0.65 3.20
N LEU A 197 -21.61 -0.26 3.42
CA LEU A 197 -21.27 0.99 4.11
C LEU A 197 -21.82 2.20 3.34
N LEU A 198 -21.63 2.27 2.03
CA LEU A 198 -22.12 3.36 1.19
C LEU A 198 -23.65 3.35 1.05
N ASP A 199 -24.28 2.17 1.06
CA ASP A 199 -25.75 2.04 1.08
C ASP A 199 -26.33 2.60 2.38
N ARG A 200 -25.77 2.27 3.53
CA ARG A 200 -26.16 2.83 4.84
C ARG A 200 -26.04 4.35 4.91
N LEU A 201 -25.07 4.91 4.21
CA LEU A 201 -24.85 6.35 4.14
C LEU A 201 -25.82 7.07 3.20
N HIS A 202 -26.62 6.35 2.40
CA HIS A 202 -27.36 6.91 1.28
C HIS A 202 -26.47 7.81 0.40
N PHE A 203 -25.24 7.32 0.14
CA PHE A 203 -24.23 8.09 -0.58
C PHE A 203 -24.72 8.37 -2.00
N PRO A 204 -24.62 9.62 -2.52
CA PRO A 204 -25.16 9.99 -3.82
C PRO A 204 -24.66 9.08 -4.92
N GLU A 205 -25.55 8.57 -5.76
CA GLU A 205 -25.19 7.67 -6.86
C GLU A 205 -24.10 8.27 -7.76
N GLY A 206 -24.23 9.56 -8.08
CA GLY A 206 -23.23 10.29 -8.86
C GLY A 206 -21.86 10.38 -8.22
N ALA A 207 -21.76 10.24 -6.90
CA ALA A 207 -20.49 10.29 -6.15
C ALA A 207 -20.01 8.90 -5.70
N ARG A 208 -20.83 7.85 -5.80
CA ARG A 208 -20.45 6.47 -5.42
C ARG A 208 -19.25 5.96 -6.20
N HIS A 209 -19.16 6.33 -7.49
CA HIS A 209 -18.02 5.96 -8.31
C HIS A 209 -16.70 6.54 -7.77
N LEU A 210 -16.68 7.75 -7.20
CA LEU A 210 -15.49 8.31 -6.57
C LEU A 210 -15.04 7.45 -5.39
N ALA A 211 -15.97 7.06 -4.52
CA ALA A 211 -15.64 6.23 -3.37
C ALA A 211 -15.26 4.80 -3.77
N LEU A 212 -15.99 4.20 -4.71
CA LEU A 212 -15.80 2.82 -5.09
C LEU A 212 -14.67 2.63 -6.10
N GLU A 213 -14.57 3.51 -7.10
CA GLU A 213 -13.58 3.32 -8.16
C GLU A 213 -12.23 3.92 -7.84
N VAL A 214 -12.18 5.02 -7.10
CA VAL A 214 -10.91 5.58 -6.66
C VAL A 214 -10.29 4.78 -5.51
N PHE A 215 -11.13 4.36 -4.55
CA PHE A 215 -10.63 3.69 -3.35
C PHE A 215 -10.73 2.18 -3.42
N ALA A 216 -11.89 1.60 -3.79
CA ALA A 216 -12.04 0.15 -3.85
C ALA A 216 -11.20 -0.49 -4.96
N ARG A 217 -11.04 0.18 -6.12
CA ARG A 217 -10.17 -0.33 -7.18
C ARG A 217 -8.69 -0.32 -6.83
N SER A 218 -8.25 0.56 -5.93
CA SER A 218 -6.90 0.49 -5.36
C SER A 218 -6.63 -0.82 -4.61
N PHE A 219 -7.69 -1.57 -4.26
CA PHE A 219 -7.61 -2.90 -3.66
C PHE A 219 -7.94 -4.04 -4.64
N PHE A 220 -8.11 -3.74 -5.92
CA PHE A 220 -8.38 -4.74 -6.96
C PHE A 220 -9.60 -5.64 -6.66
N ALA A 221 -10.60 -5.14 -5.96
CA ALA A 221 -11.69 -5.95 -5.42
C ALA A 221 -13.08 -5.42 -5.80
N ASP A 222 -14.06 -6.34 -5.86
CA ASP A 222 -15.48 -5.96 -5.90
C ASP A 222 -15.83 -5.25 -4.58
N PRO A 223 -16.54 -4.11 -4.62
CA PRO A 223 -16.97 -3.39 -3.42
C PRO A 223 -17.82 -4.22 -2.44
N ARG A 224 -18.45 -5.29 -2.90
CA ARG A 224 -19.24 -6.20 -2.05
C ARG A 224 -18.36 -7.18 -1.27
N GLU A 225 -17.16 -7.44 -1.75
CA GLU A 225 -16.18 -8.32 -1.09
C GLU A 225 -15.15 -7.54 -0.30
N PHE A 226 -14.96 -6.26 -0.63
CA PHE A 226 -14.00 -5.40 0.03
C PHE A 226 -14.54 -4.85 1.35
N SER A 227 -13.71 -4.81 2.39
CA SER A 227 -14.06 -4.37 3.74
C SER A 227 -14.51 -2.90 3.79
N GLY A 228 -15.69 -2.65 4.36
CA GLY A 228 -16.16 -1.30 4.68
C GLY A 228 -15.30 -0.58 5.70
N ALA A 229 -14.71 -1.32 6.65
CA ALA A 229 -13.76 -0.77 7.63
C ALA A 229 -12.50 -0.22 6.95
N GLU A 230 -11.97 -0.95 5.96
CA GLU A 230 -10.82 -0.49 5.19
C GLU A 230 -11.16 0.72 4.32
N LEU A 231 -12.35 0.75 3.70
CA LEU A 231 -12.82 1.92 2.97
C LEU A 231 -12.89 3.14 3.90
N LEU A 232 -13.40 2.97 5.12
CA LEU A 232 -13.49 4.05 6.10
C LEU A 232 -12.10 4.48 6.61
N ALA A 233 -11.20 3.54 6.84
CA ALA A 233 -9.81 3.84 7.20
C ALA A 233 -9.10 4.65 6.10
N MET A 234 -9.32 4.30 4.83
CA MET A 234 -8.79 5.07 3.70
C MET A 234 -9.42 6.46 3.60
N PHE A 235 -10.74 6.57 3.77
CA PHE A 235 -11.40 7.87 3.80
C PHE A 235 -10.81 8.75 4.92
N HIS A 236 -10.61 8.19 6.10
CA HIS A 236 -9.93 8.87 7.18
C HIS A 236 -8.51 9.29 6.78
N LEU A 237 -7.70 8.35 6.29
CA LEU A 237 -6.30 8.56 5.92
C LEU A 237 -6.12 9.65 4.85
N TYR A 238 -6.93 9.61 3.79
CA TYR A 238 -6.76 10.50 2.64
C TYR A 238 -7.47 11.84 2.78
N PHE A 239 -8.63 11.92 3.43
CA PHE A 239 -9.43 13.15 3.44
C PHE A 239 -9.48 13.85 4.80
N VAL A 240 -9.54 13.13 5.90
CA VAL A 240 -9.89 13.71 7.19
C VAL A 240 -8.72 13.72 8.17
N GLY A 241 -7.98 12.66 8.25
CA GLY A 241 -6.91 12.45 9.22
C GLY A 241 -5.63 13.22 8.90
N SER A 242 -5.28 13.37 7.63
CA SER A 242 -4.01 13.97 7.21
C SER A 242 -4.18 15.21 6.33
N ALA A 243 -3.33 16.22 6.55
CA ALA A 243 -3.22 17.39 5.67
C ALA A 243 -2.40 17.09 4.39
N GLU A 244 -1.86 15.90 4.24
CA GLU A 244 -1.07 15.44 3.10
C GLU A 244 -1.70 14.25 2.39
N GLY A 245 -2.90 13.86 2.79
CA GLY A 245 -3.58 12.65 2.35
C GLY A 245 -3.92 12.60 0.86
N LEU A 246 -4.20 13.74 0.25
CA LEU A 246 -4.53 13.86 -1.18
C LEU A 246 -3.31 14.14 -2.07
N LEU A 247 -2.13 14.19 -1.51
CA LEU A 247 -0.92 14.53 -2.25
C LEU A 247 -0.07 13.29 -2.40
N PHE A 248 0.33 13.03 -3.63
CA PHE A 248 1.29 11.99 -3.89
C PHE A 248 2.39 12.43 -4.85
N ASP A 249 3.46 11.70 -4.81
CA ASP A 249 4.59 11.84 -5.69
C ASP A 249 4.76 10.53 -6.47
N VAL A 250 5.46 10.59 -7.59
CA VAL A 250 5.84 9.42 -8.39
C VAL A 250 7.35 9.39 -8.56
N PRO A 251 7.99 8.23 -8.71
CA PRO A 251 9.41 8.18 -9.04
C PRO A 251 9.72 8.91 -10.34
N ARG A 252 10.89 9.57 -10.37
CA ARG A 252 11.37 10.28 -11.58
C ARG A 252 11.84 9.36 -12.68
N ASP A 253 11.98 8.06 -12.36
CA ASP A 253 12.39 7.03 -13.30
C ASP A 253 11.83 5.67 -12.84
N ASP A 254 12.28 4.57 -13.41
CA ASP A 254 11.86 3.24 -13.00
C ASP A 254 12.11 2.97 -11.51
N TYR A 255 11.34 2.04 -10.94
CA TYR A 255 11.37 1.79 -9.50
C TYR A 255 12.71 1.21 -9.02
N ASP A 256 13.38 0.40 -9.84
CA ASP A 256 14.63 -0.24 -9.43
C ASP A 256 15.75 0.81 -9.30
N SER A 257 15.98 1.60 -10.35
CA SER A 257 17.05 2.61 -10.35
C SER A 257 16.79 3.74 -9.34
N THR A 258 15.53 4.10 -9.16
CA THR A 258 15.12 5.22 -8.29
C THR A 258 15.09 4.84 -6.82
N LEU A 259 14.58 3.65 -6.47
CA LEU A 259 14.27 3.27 -5.10
C LEU A 259 15.09 2.06 -4.60
N TRP A 260 15.01 0.93 -5.33
CA TRP A 260 15.44 -0.34 -4.76
C TRP A 260 16.93 -0.61 -4.90
N ALA A 261 17.55 -0.27 -6.01
CA ALA A 261 18.99 -0.41 -6.16
C ALA A 261 19.77 0.52 -5.19
N PRO A 262 19.37 1.79 -4.97
CA PRO A 262 19.96 2.60 -3.91
C PRO A 262 19.78 2.02 -2.51
N LEU A 263 18.56 1.53 -2.18
CA LEU A 263 18.28 0.93 -0.88
C LEU A 263 19.07 -0.37 -0.69
N GLY A 264 19.19 -1.20 -1.72
CA GLY A 264 20.01 -2.41 -1.69
C GLY A 264 21.48 -2.11 -1.40
N ARG A 265 22.05 -1.06 -2.02
CA ARG A 265 23.43 -0.60 -1.70
C ARG A 265 23.55 -0.09 -0.26
N TYR A 266 22.57 0.62 0.25
CA TYR A 266 22.54 1.09 1.63
C TYR A 266 22.52 -0.10 2.61
N LEU A 267 21.64 -1.08 2.38
CA LEU A 267 21.54 -2.31 3.17
C LEU A 267 22.85 -3.11 3.13
N HIS A 268 23.45 -3.24 1.95
CA HIS A 268 24.77 -3.88 1.80
C HIS A 268 25.85 -3.16 2.63
N GLY A 269 25.82 -1.83 2.64
CA GLY A 269 26.70 -1.01 3.48
C GLY A 269 26.52 -1.22 4.99
N LEU A 270 25.34 -1.70 5.42
CA LEU A 270 25.04 -2.12 6.79
C LEU A 270 25.38 -3.61 7.05
N GLY A 271 25.94 -4.32 6.07
CA GLY A 271 26.27 -5.73 6.19
C GLY A 271 25.11 -6.70 5.92
N VAL A 272 24.00 -6.24 5.32
CA VAL A 272 22.89 -7.12 4.92
C VAL A 272 23.29 -7.93 3.70
N GLU A 273 23.12 -9.25 3.77
CA GLU A 273 23.27 -10.15 2.63
C GLU A 273 21.93 -10.25 1.88
N VAL A 274 21.93 -9.97 0.58
CA VAL A 274 20.74 -10.05 -0.26
C VAL A 274 20.93 -11.12 -1.32
N HIS A 275 20.09 -12.13 -1.30
CA HIS A 275 20.10 -13.23 -2.26
C HIS A 275 18.81 -13.23 -3.06
N THR A 276 18.88 -12.76 -4.31
CA THR A 276 17.79 -12.84 -5.29
C THR A 276 17.79 -14.20 -6.00
N GLY A 277 16.65 -14.60 -6.59
CA GLY A 277 16.47 -15.92 -7.18
C GLY A 277 16.51 -17.05 -6.14
N ARG A 278 16.09 -16.77 -4.89
CA ARG A 278 16.05 -17.73 -3.78
C ARG A 278 14.64 -17.82 -3.21
N GLU A 279 13.99 -18.94 -3.44
CA GLU A 279 12.65 -19.25 -2.98
C GLU A 279 12.70 -20.05 -1.68
N VAL A 280 12.11 -19.54 -0.61
CA VAL A 280 11.92 -20.27 0.64
C VAL A 280 10.71 -21.17 0.51
N ARG A 281 10.86 -22.44 0.89
CA ARG A 281 9.84 -23.50 0.77
C ARG A 281 9.23 -23.87 2.10
N THR A 282 10.06 -24.04 3.13
CA THR A 282 9.60 -24.40 4.47
C THR A 282 10.42 -23.67 5.53
N VAL A 283 9.81 -23.52 6.71
CA VAL A 283 10.45 -23.07 7.94
C VAL A 283 10.17 -24.11 9.02
N THR A 284 11.21 -24.54 9.72
CA THR A 284 11.06 -25.53 10.79
C THR A 284 11.85 -25.13 12.01
N GLU A 285 11.43 -25.60 13.17
CA GLU A 285 12.19 -25.45 14.41
C GLU A 285 13.36 -26.43 14.43
N ARG A 286 14.54 -25.93 14.81
CA ARG A 286 15.74 -26.73 14.96
C ARG A 286 16.49 -26.30 16.23
N GLY A 287 16.16 -26.94 17.34
CA GLY A 287 16.66 -26.54 18.66
C GLY A 287 16.18 -25.15 19.05
N ASP A 288 17.10 -24.28 19.39
CA ASP A 288 16.83 -22.89 19.77
C ASP A 288 16.73 -21.92 18.57
N ARG A 289 16.80 -22.44 17.33
CA ARG A 289 16.77 -21.68 16.09
C ARG A 289 15.63 -22.10 15.19
N LEU A 290 15.36 -21.26 14.20
CA LEU A 290 14.53 -21.61 13.04
C LEU A 290 15.44 -21.93 11.85
N ALA A 291 15.10 -22.97 11.08
CA ALA A 291 15.79 -23.37 9.88
C ALA A 291 14.89 -23.21 8.67
N LEU A 292 15.39 -22.57 7.61
CA LEU A 292 14.67 -22.33 6.38
C LEU A 292 15.27 -23.18 5.25
N LEU A 293 14.43 -23.96 4.59
CA LEU A 293 14.79 -24.65 3.35
C LEU A 293 14.52 -23.74 2.17
N HIS A 294 15.53 -23.46 1.39
CA HIS A 294 15.40 -22.59 0.22
C HIS A 294 16.29 -23.05 -0.95
N GLY A 295 16.02 -22.50 -2.13
CA GLY A 295 16.77 -22.80 -3.33
C GLY A 295 16.34 -21.93 -4.49
N ARG A 296 16.88 -22.18 -5.68
CA ARG A 296 16.40 -21.50 -6.89
C ARG A 296 14.97 -21.95 -7.19
N PRO A 297 14.09 -21.06 -7.68
CA PRO A 297 12.76 -21.43 -8.10
C PRO A 297 12.80 -22.60 -9.12
N ARG A 298 11.93 -23.59 -8.93
CA ARG A 298 11.83 -24.81 -9.77
C ARG A 298 13.08 -25.71 -9.79
N SER A 299 14.11 -25.43 -8.97
CA SER A 299 15.30 -26.28 -8.82
C SER A 299 15.08 -27.34 -7.75
N THR A 300 15.74 -28.49 -7.92
CA THR A 300 15.85 -29.53 -6.85
C THR A 300 16.99 -29.26 -5.89
N GLU A 301 17.93 -28.38 -6.26
CA GLU A 301 19.00 -27.96 -5.37
C GLU A 301 18.44 -27.09 -4.25
N GLN A 302 18.69 -27.51 -3.01
CA GLN A 302 18.18 -26.85 -1.81
C GLN A 302 19.27 -26.77 -0.77
N GLU A 303 19.19 -25.73 0.03
CA GLU A 303 20.08 -25.51 1.16
C GLU A 303 19.30 -25.07 2.40
N TRP A 304 19.87 -25.27 3.56
CA TRP A 304 19.30 -24.85 4.84
C TRP A 304 20.07 -23.64 5.37
N THR A 305 19.32 -22.63 5.81
CA THR A 305 19.86 -21.50 6.56
C THR A 305 19.18 -21.46 7.93
N GLU A 306 20.00 -21.37 9.00
CA GLU A 306 19.51 -21.25 10.38
C GLU A 306 19.55 -19.79 10.84
N ALA A 307 18.54 -19.37 11.61
CA ALA A 307 18.38 -18.02 12.11
C ALA A 307 17.83 -17.98 13.53
N ASP A 308 18.21 -16.94 14.28
CA ASP A 308 17.64 -16.63 15.60
C ASP A 308 16.25 -16.00 15.49
N GLY A 309 15.92 -15.44 14.32
CA GLY A 309 14.62 -14.89 14.01
C GLY A 309 14.30 -14.95 12.52
N VAL A 310 13.03 -15.00 12.18
CA VAL A 310 12.53 -15.04 10.79
C VAL A 310 11.44 -14.00 10.60
N VAL A 311 11.52 -13.24 9.52
CA VAL A 311 10.46 -12.35 9.05
C VAL A 311 9.87 -12.94 7.77
N LEU A 312 8.60 -13.36 7.78
CA LEU A 312 7.87 -13.71 6.55
C LEU A 312 7.21 -12.45 6.00
N ALA A 313 7.78 -11.92 4.92
CA ALA A 313 7.31 -10.71 4.24
C ALA A 313 6.83 -11.04 2.81
N LEU A 314 5.86 -11.93 2.74
CA LEU A 314 5.39 -12.59 1.52
C LEU A 314 4.03 -12.04 1.06
N ASP A 315 3.75 -12.20 -0.25
CA ASP A 315 2.40 -12.04 -0.78
C ASP A 315 1.44 -13.11 -0.22
N PRO A 316 0.10 -12.97 -0.39
CA PRO A 316 -0.88 -13.92 0.15
C PRO A 316 -0.63 -15.37 -0.24
N VAL A 317 -0.23 -15.61 -1.47
CA VAL A 317 0.02 -16.98 -1.99
C VAL A 317 1.28 -17.55 -1.35
N GLY A 318 2.37 -16.80 -1.39
CA GLY A 318 3.64 -17.21 -0.81
C GLY A 318 3.55 -17.47 0.70
N LEU A 319 2.82 -16.61 1.43
CA LEU A 319 2.62 -16.78 2.86
C LEU A 319 1.87 -18.09 3.18
N ARG A 320 0.75 -18.35 2.49
CA ARG A 320 0.00 -19.60 2.67
C ARG A 320 0.85 -20.82 2.34
N THR A 321 1.53 -20.79 1.18
CA THR A 321 2.36 -21.90 0.70
C THR A 321 3.47 -22.25 1.70
N VAL A 322 4.20 -21.27 2.20
CA VAL A 322 5.29 -21.50 3.15
C VAL A 322 4.76 -22.04 4.49
N VAL A 323 3.67 -21.46 5.01
CA VAL A 323 3.09 -21.90 6.30
C VAL A 323 2.47 -23.29 6.18
N GLU A 324 1.77 -23.59 5.09
CA GLU A 324 1.21 -24.93 4.82
C GLU A 324 2.31 -26.01 4.72
N ALA A 325 3.42 -25.68 4.06
CA ALA A 325 4.58 -26.57 3.96
C ALA A 325 5.41 -26.67 5.26
N SER A 326 5.00 -25.95 6.32
CA SER A 326 5.70 -25.86 7.61
C SER A 326 4.78 -26.29 8.76
N PRO A 327 4.35 -27.57 8.85
CA PRO A 327 3.24 -28.02 9.72
C PRO A 327 3.49 -27.80 11.21
N GLY A 328 4.74 -27.83 11.68
CA GLY A 328 5.11 -27.57 13.08
C GLY A 328 5.26 -26.09 13.44
N LEU A 329 5.22 -25.19 12.44
CA LEU A 329 5.47 -23.78 12.65
C LEU A 329 4.36 -23.12 13.51
N GLY A 330 4.77 -22.44 14.58
CA GLY A 330 3.86 -21.84 15.56
C GLY A 330 3.42 -22.81 16.66
N GLY A 331 4.00 -24.02 16.71
CA GLY A 331 3.74 -25.03 17.73
C GLY A 331 2.43 -25.81 17.52
N ASP A 332 2.27 -26.89 18.30
CA ASP A 332 1.13 -27.80 18.20
C ASP A 332 -0.06 -27.40 19.11
N ALA A 333 0.10 -26.37 19.93
CA ALA A 333 -0.96 -25.85 20.79
C ALA A 333 -2.09 -25.17 19.96
N ASP A 334 -3.26 -25.02 20.59
CA ASP A 334 -4.45 -24.39 19.97
C ASP A 334 -4.15 -23.04 19.34
N ALA A 335 -3.24 -22.25 19.93
CA ALA A 335 -2.82 -20.96 19.40
C ALA A 335 -2.11 -21.10 18.04
N GLY A 336 -1.22 -22.10 17.89
CA GLY A 336 -0.53 -22.37 16.64
C GLY A 336 -1.49 -22.85 15.54
N ALA A 337 -2.40 -23.77 15.90
CA ALA A 337 -3.44 -24.23 14.96
C ALA A 337 -4.37 -23.09 14.53
N THR A 338 -4.76 -22.22 15.44
CA THR A 338 -5.58 -21.04 15.13
C THR A 338 -4.85 -20.07 14.23
N TRP A 339 -3.59 -19.77 14.52
CA TRP A 339 -2.77 -18.90 13.68
C TRP A 339 -2.60 -19.45 12.25
N ARG A 340 -2.33 -20.76 12.10
CA ARG A 340 -2.23 -21.38 10.76
C ARG A 340 -3.55 -21.27 10.00
N ARG A 341 -4.72 -21.44 10.66
CA ARG A 341 -6.03 -21.20 10.03
C ARG A 341 -6.20 -19.74 9.59
N HIS A 342 -5.78 -18.77 10.40
CA HIS A 342 -5.82 -17.36 10.03
C HIS A 342 -4.95 -17.08 8.80
N VAL A 343 -3.74 -17.67 8.73
CA VAL A 343 -2.87 -17.54 7.56
C VAL A 343 -3.51 -18.21 6.33
N ALA A 344 -4.08 -19.40 6.48
CA ALA A 344 -4.78 -20.08 5.37
C ALA A 344 -5.98 -19.26 4.85
N GLY A 345 -6.61 -18.44 5.70
CA GLY A 345 -7.70 -17.54 5.35
C GLY A 345 -7.28 -16.26 4.63
N VAL A 346 -5.99 -15.95 4.51
CA VAL A 346 -5.53 -14.77 3.76
C VAL A 346 -5.82 -14.95 2.27
N ARG A 347 -6.58 -14.02 1.68
CA ARG A 347 -7.05 -14.13 0.29
C ARG A 347 -6.28 -13.21 -0.64
N SER A 348 -6.18 -13.63 -1.90
CA SER A 348 -5.73 -12.77 -2.99
C SER A 348 -6.91 -12.08 -3.65
N ALA A 349 -6.73 -10.84 -4.04
CA ALA A 349 -7.68 -10.10 -4.89
C ALA A 349 -7.77 -10.76 -6.29
N PRO A 350 -8.81 -10.47 -7.06
CA PRO A 350 -8.87 -10.81 -8.47
C PRO A 350 -7.64 -10.33 -9.25
N ALA A 351 -7.44 -10.90 -10.43
CA ALA A 351 -6.34 -10.51 -11.30
C ALA A 351 -6.45 -9.03 -11.72
N PHE A 352 -5.31 -8.46 -12.06
CA PHE A 352 -5.22 -7.18 -12.75
C PHE A 352 -4.32 -7.32 -13.98
N ALA A 353 -4.50 -6.41 -14.93
CA ALA A 353 -3.66 -6.35 -16.13
C ALA A 353 -3.02 -4.97 -16.27
N VAL A 354 -1.81 -4.96 -16.83
CA VAL A 354 -1.08 -3.77 -17.23
C VAL A 354 -0.66 -3.93 -18.69
N LEU A 355 -1.02 -2.97 -19.52
CA LEU A 355 -0.59 -2.88 -20.91
C LEU A 355 0.25 -1.62 -21.07
N ARG A 356 1.54 -1.77 -21.39
CA ARG A 356 2.43 -0.66 -21.71
C ARG A 356 2.70 -0.62 -23.19
N LEU A 357 2.48 0.54 -23.81
CA LEU A 357 2.56 0.80 -25.23
C LEU A 357 3.65 1.83 -25.52
N TRP A 358 4.54 1.53 -26.47
CA TRP A 358 5.45 2.51 -27.08
C TRP A 358 4.86 2.91 -28.43
N LEU A 359 4.35 4.14 -28.54
CA LEU A 359 3.63 4.64 -29.71
C LEU A 359 4.57 5.42 -30.63
N ASP A 360 4.38 5.33 -31.96
CA ASP A 360 5.17 6.02 -32.98
C ASP A 360 4.79 7.50 -33.16
N GLY A 361 3.96 8.05 -32.28
CA GLY A 361 3.55 9.45 -32.29
C GLY A 361 3.20 9.96 -30.89
N ARG A 362 3.00 11.29 -30.78
CA ARG A 362 2.82 11.99 -29.51
C ARG A 362 1.39 11.98 -29.03
N VAL A 363 1.20 11.63 -27.78
CA VAL A 363 0.00 11.96 -27.02
C VAL A 363 -0.06 13.48 -26.83
N ALA A 364 -1.25 14.07 -27.00
CA ALA A 364 -1.44 15.51 -26.94
C ALA A 364 -0.92 16.11 -25.61
N GLN A 365 -0.25 17.26 -25.72
CA GLN A 365 0.50 17.85 -24.60
C GLN A 365 -0.37 18.24 -23.40
N HIS A 366 -1.66 18.51 -23.63
CA HIS A 366 -2.61 18.87 -22.58
C HIS A 366 -3.12 17.66 -21.76
N ARG A 367 -2.81 16.43 -22.17
CA ARG A 367 -3.20 15.22 -21.42
C ARG A 367 -2.44 15.16 -20.10
N ALA A 368 -3.16 14.83 -19.03
CA ALA A 368 -2.58 14.68 -17.71
C ALA A 368 -1.54 13.54 -17.66
N PRO A 369 -0.54 13.62 -16.79
CA PRO A 369 0.40 12.52 -16.55
C PRO A 369 -0.28 11.22 -16.13
N PHE A 370 -1.35 11.33 -15.33
CA PHE A 370 -2.19 10.24 -14.87
C PHE A 370 -3.66 10.63 -15.00
N LEU A 371 -4.47 9.75 -15.54
CA LEU A 371 -5.92 9.89 -15.64
C LEU A 371 -6.57 8.63 -15.07
N GLY A 372 -7.27 8.74 -13.94
CA GLY A 372 -8.19 7.71 -13.49
C GLY A 372 -9.47 7.73 -14.31
N THR A 373 -10.10 6.58 -14.51
CA THR A 373 -11.33 6.47 -15.28
C THR A 373 -12.40 5.73 -14.49
N SER A 374 -13.65 6.05 -14.77
CA SER A 374 -14.83 5.43 -14.18
C SER A 374 -15.90 5.17 -15.23
N GLY A 375 -16.43 3.94 -15.28
CA GLY A 375 -17.43 3.54 -16.26
C GLY A 375 -16.92 3.40 -17.69
N HIS A 376 -15.60 3.38 -17.89
CA HIS A 376 -14.97 3.17 -19.20
C HIS A 376 -14.67 1.68 -19.49
N GLY A 377 -15.52 0.77 -19.02
CA GLY A 377 -15.32 -0.67 -19.15
C GLY A 377 -14.15 -1.15 -18.30
N PRO A 378 -13.26 -2.01 -18.83
CA PRO A 378 -12.15 -2.53 -18.04
C PRO A 378 -11.00 -1.52 -17.82
N LEU A 379 -10.99 -0.38 -18.53
CA LEU A 379 -9.93 0.61 -18.41
C LEU A 379 -10.11 1.43 -17.13
N ASP A 380 -9.20 1.28 -16.18
CA ASP A 380 -9.22 1.94 -14.87
C ASP A 380 -8.36 3.18 -14.79
N ASN A 381 -7.26 3.22 -15.52
CA ASN A 381 -6.45 4.41 -15.66
C ASN A 381 -5.57 4.40 -16.91
N VAL A 382 -5.11 5.59 -17.26
CA VAL A 382 -4.12 5.85 -18.31
C VAL A 382 -2.99 6.67 -17.69
N SER A 383 -1.76 6.18 -17.83
CA SER A 383 -0.55 6.92 -17.45
C SER A 383 0.25 7.28 -18.71
N VAL A 384 0.65 8.53 -18.84
CA VAL A 384 1.54 9.01 -19.91
C VAL A 384 2.93 9.15 -19.29
N LEU A 385 3.74 8.08 -19.40
CA LEU A 385 4.94 7.88 -18.60
C LEU A 385 6.03 8.94 -18.87
N GLU A 386 6.19 9.37 -20.10
CA GLU A 386 7.17 10.41 -20.45
C GLU A 386 6.89 11.76 -19.77
N ARG A 387 5.75 11.93 -19.09
CA ARG A 387 5.44 13.13 -18.31
C ARG A 387 6.13 13.16 -16.95
N PHE A 388 6.56 11.99 -16.46
CA PHE A 388 7.16 11.90 -15.13
C PHE A 388 8.34 10.93 -15.00
N GLU A 389 8.49 9.93 -15.88
CA GLU A 389 9.65 9.04 -15.95
C GLU A 389 10.68 9.56 -16.95
N ASN A 390 11.92 9.78 -16.49
CA ASN A 390 13.00 10.32 -17.35
C ASN A 390 13.32 9.38 -18.51
N HIS A 391 13.40 8.08 -18.24
CA HIS A 391 13.69 7.05 -19.25
C HIS A 391 12.63 7.04 -20.38
N ALA A 392 11.36 7.10 -20.00
CA ALA A 392 10.27 7.18 -20.97
C ALA A 392 10.32 8.50 -21.76
N ALA A 393 10.69 9.62 -21.10
CA ALA A 393 10.85 10.91 -21.74
C ALA A 393 12.02 10.94 -22.74
N GLU A 394 13.15 10.31 -22.41
CA GLU A 394 14.31 10.17 -23.29
C GLU A 394 13.95 9.34 -24.54
N TRP A 395 13.33 8.19 -24.38
CA TRP A 395 12.85 7.39 -25.50
C TRP A 395 11.86 8.17 -26.37
N ALA A 396 10.86 8.78 -25.75
CA ALA A 396 9.85 9.56 -26.44
C ALA A 396 10.45 10.75 -27.22
N ALA A 397 11.50 11.41 -26.70
CA ALA A 397 12.21 12.48 -27.39
C ALA A 397 13.00 11.95 -28.59
N ALA A 398 13.70 10.83 -28.43
CA ALA A 398 14.52 10.23 -29.48
C ALA A 398 13.69 9.73 -30.68
N HIS A 399 12.49 9.19 -30.42
CA HIS A 399 11.65 8.54 -31.44
C HIS A 399 10.44 9.40 -31.88
N GLY A 400 10.23 10.57 -31.32
CA GLY A 400 9.04 11.38 -31.61
C GLY A 400 7.74 10.74 -31.13
N GLY A 401 7.82 9.74 -30.24
CA GLY A 401 6.75 8.88 -29.76
C GLY A 401 6.24 9.21 -28.35
N SER A 402 5.38 8.36 -27.81
CA SER A 402 4.90 8.40 -26.41
C SER A 402 4.91 7.01 -25.77
N VAL A 403 5.10 6.95 -24.45
CA VAL A 403 4.99 5.72 -23.66
C VAL A 403 3.74 5.82 -22.80
N VAL A 404 2.76 4.95 -23.07
CA VAL A 404 1.45 4.97 -22.41
C VAL A 404 1.22 3.66 -21.70
N GLU A 405 0.72 3.72 -20.48
CA GLU A 405 0.37 2.55 -19.68
C GLU A 405 -1.12 2.55 -19.36
N LEU A 406 -1.77 1.41 -19.58
CA LEU A 406 -3.20 1.17 -19.35
C LEU A 406 -3.36 0.09 -18.30
N HIS A 407 -4.30 0.31 -17.37
CA HIS A 407 -4.60 -0.66 -16.32
C HIS A 407 -6.02 -1.15 -16.37
N ALA A 408 -6.19 -2.43 -16.05
CA ALA A 408 -7.49 -3.05 -15.77
C ALA A 408 -7.41 -3.83 -14.46
N TYR A 409 -8.31 -3.53 -13.53
CA TYR A 409 -8.33 -4.09 -12.19
C TYR A 409 -9.54 -5.00 -11.97
N ALA A 410 -9.48 -5.86 -10.95
CA ALA A 410 -10.55 -6.74 -10.53
C ALA A 410 -11.13 -7.58 -11.70
N LEU A 411 -10.24 -8.17 -12.49
CA LEU A 411 -10.62 -8.96 -13.67
C LEU A 411 -11.41 -10.20 -13.25
N PRO A 412 -12.57 -10.46 -13.89
CA PRO A 412 -13.31 -11.69 -13.69
C PRO A 412 -12.47 -12.94 -13.97
N GLU A 413 -12.78 -14.04 -13.30
CA GLU A 413 -12.15 -15.31 -13.59
C GLU A 413 -12.47 -15.76 -15.02
N GLY A 414 -11.44 -16.28 -15.75
CA GLY A 414 -11.58 -16.68 -17.14
C GLY A 414 -11.65 -15.53 -18.15
N THR A 415 -11.25 -14.31 -17.76
CA THR A 415 -11.12 -13.19 -18.71
C THR A 415 -10.27 -13.56 -19.92
N ASP A 416 -10.79 -13.32 -21.11
CA ASP A 416 -10.04 -13.44 -22.36
C ASP A 416 -9.05 -12.28 -22.48
N GLU A 417 -7.76 -12.59 -22.31
CA GLU A 417 -6.69 -11.58 -22.31
C GLU A 417 -6.53 -10.89 -23.68
N ALA A 418 -6.77 -11.59 -24.79
CA ALA A 418 -6.65 -10.98 -26.11
C ALA A 418 -7.79 -9.99 -26.39
N ALA A 419 -9.02 -10.35 -26.00
CA ALA A 419 -10.17 -9.45 -26.06
C ALA A 419 -9.98 -8.24 -25.13
N LEU A 420 -9.48 -8.47 -23.91
CA LEU A 420 -9.18 -7.40 -22.95
C LEU A 420 -8.15 -6.40 -23.50
N ARG A 421 -7.05 -6.87 -24.09
CA ARG A 421 -6.03 -5.99 -24.69
C ARG A 421 -6.62 -5.13 -25.80
N THR A 422 -7.44 -5.72 -26.65
CA THR A 422 -8.13 -5.00 -27.74
C THR A 422 -9.05 -3.93 -27.16
N ASP A 423 -9.89 -4.26 -26.17
CA ASP A 423 -10.83 -3.30 -25.55
C ASP A 423 -10.07 -2.16 -24.85
N LEU A 424 -8.95 -2.43 -24.16
CA LEU A 424 -8.13 -1.40 -23.53
C LEU A 424 -7.61 -0.38 -24.56
N VAL A 425 -7.10 -0.84 -25.70
CA VAL A 425 -6.62 0.03 -26.79
C VAL A 425 -7.75 0.83 -27.40
N GLU A 426 -8.90 0.20 -27.66
CA GLU A 426 -10.10 0.91 -28.16
C GLU A 426 -10.57 2.00 -27.17
N ARG A 427 -10.53 1.75 -25.86
CA ARG A 427 -10.86 2.74 -24.84
C ARG A 427 -9.87 3.88 -24.81
N LEU A 428 -8.58 3.58 -24.95
CA LEU A 428 -7.55 4.61 -25.10
C LEU A 428 -7.89 5.53 -26.29
N HIS A 429 -8.18 4.98 -27.46
CA HIS A 429 -8.52 5.76 -28.66
C HIS A 429 -9.78 6.61 -28.50
N ARG A 430 -10.77 6.16 -27.71
CA ARG A 430 -11.95 6.96 -27.38
C ARG A 430 -11.64 8.11 -26.43
N LEU A 431 -10.76 7.88 -25.44
CA LEU A 431 -10.35 8.90 -24.47
C LEU A 431 -9.33 9.88 -25.04
N TYR A 432 -8.41 9.36 -25.85
CA TYR A 432 -7.32 10.09 -26.49
C TYR A 432 -7.40 9.88 -28.02
N PRO A 433 -8.34 10.54 -28.72
CA PRO A 433 -8.57 10.32 -30.15
C PRO A 433 -7.34 10.50 -31.02
N GLU A 434 -6.38 11.33 -30.58
CA GLU A 434 -5.09 11.52 -31.23
C GLU A 434 -4.26 10.24 -31.34
N THR A 435 -4.57 9.23 -30.52
CA THR A 435 -3.83 7.96 -30.55
C THR A 435 -4.39 6.96 -31.58
N ALA A 436 -5.59 7.17 -32.12
CA ALA A 436 -6.26 6.22 -33.00
C ALA A 436 -5.51 5.95 -34.31
N GLY A 437 -4.69 6.89 -34.79
CA GLY A 437 -3.86 6.75 -35.98
C GLY A 437 -2.42 6.32 -35.71
N LEU A 438 -2.03 6.14 -34.45
CA LEU A 438 -0.69 5.77 -34.05
C LEU A 438 -0.53 4.24 -34.01
N ARG A 439 0.69 3.79 -34.34
CA ARG A 439 1.04 2.36 -34.23
C ARG A 439 1.81 2.13 -32.94
N SER A 440 1.53 1.04 -32.27
CA SER A 440 2.39 0.53 -31.23
C SER A 440 3.65 -0.11 -31.87
N VAL A 441 4.82 0.44 -31.55
CA VAL A 441 6.10 -0.11 -32.01
C VAL A 441 6.58 -1.24 -31.11
N HIS A 442 6.10 -1.24 -29.87
CA HIS A 442 6.32 -2.30 -28.89
C HIS A 442 5.21 -2.31 -27.85
N GLU A 443 4.92 -3.50 -27.32
CA GLU A 443 3.92 -3.70 -26.28
C GLU A 443 4.45 -4.65 -25.22
N GLU A 444 4.23 -4.30 -23.95
CA GLU A 444 4.43 -5.20 -22.82
C GLU A 444 3.09 -5.47 -22.15
N TRP A 445 2.82 -6.73 -21.88
CA TRP A 445 1.60 -7.21 -21.26
C TRP A 445 1.88 -7.99 -19.99
N LEU A 446 1.19 -7.65 -18.91
CA LEU A 446 1.32 -8.31 -17.63
C LEU A 446 -0.07 -8.59 -17.05
N VAL A 447 -0.29 -9.82 -16.59
CA VAL A 447 -1.46 -10.19 -15.77
C VAL A 447 -0.95 -10.85 -14.50
N GLU A 448 -1.41 -10.39 -13.35
CA GLU A 448 -0.99 -10.90 -12.05
C GLU A 448 -2.16 -11.02 -11.08
N ARG A 449 -2.02 -11.91 -10.07
CA ARG A 449 -3.07 -12.21 -9.07
C ARG A 449 -2.47 -12.36 -7.66
N ASP A 450 -1.62 -11.47 -7.27
CA ASP A 450 -0.87 -11.54 -6.00
C ASP A 450 -1.15 -10.36 -5.05
N CYS A 451 -2.10 -9.50 -5.40
CA CYS A 451 -2.56 -8.44 -4.51
C CYS A 451 -3.43 -9.01 -3.38
N VAL A 452 -3.46 -8.31 -2.26
CA VAL A 452 -4.24 -8.71 -1.09
C VAL A 452 -5.70 -8.36 -1.29
N LEU A 453 -6.61 -9.31 -1.05
CA LEU A 453 -8.01 -9.00 -0.80
C LEU A 453 -8.22 -8.74 0.69
N VAL A 454 -8.53 -7.51 1.01
CA VAL A 454 -8.95 -7.13 2.36
C VAL A 454 -10.47 -7.28 2.43
N GLY A 455 -10.91 -8.48 2.81
CA GLY A 455 -12.32 -8.87 2.81
C GLY A 455 -13.08 -8.45 4.06
N VAL A 456 -14.31 -8.91 4.12
CA VAL A 456 -15.26 -8.61 5.21
C VAL A 456 -15.09 -9.50 6.43
N GLU A 457 -14.17 -10.46 6.39
CA GLU A 457 -13.88 -11.38 7.48
C GLU A 457 -13.53 -10.61 8.76
N PRO A 458 -13.86 -11.16 9.95
CA PRO A 458 -13.60 -10.49 11.22
C PRO A 458 -12.15 -10.05 11.37
N TRP A 459 -11.93 -8.83 11.84
CA TRP A 459 -10.60 -8.24 12.04
C TRP A 459 -9.65 -9.16 12.82
N ALA A 460 -10.19 -9.83 13.86
CA ALA A 460 -9.43 -10.73 14.70
C ALA A 460 -8.88 -11.96 13.97
N THR A 461 -9.47 -12.36 12.84
CA THR A 461 -9.03 -13.53 12.05
C THR A 461 -7.88 -13.21 11.09
N ARG A 462 -7.56 -11.94 10.89
CA ARG A 462 -6.42 -11.53 10.08
C ARG A 462 -5.12 -11.74 10.87
N PRO A 463 -4.11 -12.45 10.32
CA PRO A 463 -2.87 -12.69 11.05
C PRO A 463 -2.14 -11.35 11.33
N GLY A 464 -1.69 -11.18 12.57
CA GLY A 464 -0.92 -10.02 13.01
C GLY A 464 0.58 -10.17 12.79
N VAL A 465 1.35 -9.13 13.12
CA VAL A 465 2.82 -9.16 13.09
C VAL A 465 3.37 -10.24 14.03
N VAL A 466 2.80 -10.37 15.21
CA VAL A 466 3.20 -11.35 16.23
C VAL A 466 2.56 -12.69 15.92
N THR A 467 3.37 -13.76 16.00
CA THR A 467 2.93 -15.13 15.84
C THR A 467 3.06 -15.89 17.17
N PRO A 468 2.48 -17.10 17.29
CA PRO A 468 2.70 -17.96 18.45
C PRO A 468 4.16 -18.40 18.65
N GLU A 469 4.98 -18.38 17.58
CA GLU A 469 6.42 -18.61 17.64
C GLU A 469 7.13 -17.25 17.83
N PRO A 470 7.73 -16.99 19.00
CA PRO A 470 8.32 -15.67 19.30
C PRO A 470 9.47 -15.25 18.37
N ARG A 471 10.13 -16.21 17.72
CA ARG A 471 11.22 -16.01 16.76
C ARG A 471 10.72 -15.74 15.34
N LEU A 472 9.41 -15.92 15.10
CA LEU A 472 8.77 -15.72 13.80
C LEU A 472 7.84 -14.51 13.85
N VAL A 473 8.00 -13.60 12.90
CA VAL A 473 7.11 -12.45 12.73
C VAL A 473 6.64 -12.34 11.28
N LEU A 474 5.47 -11.73 11.09
CA LEU A 474 4.93 -11.45 9.77
C LEU A 474 5.07 -9.97 9.43
N ALA A 475 5.27 -9.65 8.15
CA ALA A 475 5.22 -8.30 7.61
C ALA A 475 4.56 -8.29 6.23
N GLY A 476 3.85 -7.24 5.89
CA GLY A 476 3.16 -7.10 4.61
C GLY A 476 1.83 -6.36 4.74
N ASP A 477 1.25 -6.00 3.62
CA ASP A 477 -0.05 -5.34 3.58
C ASP A 477 -1.24 -6.30 3.87
N ALA A 478 -1.01 -7.61 3.81
CA ALA A 478 -1.94 -8.64 4.27
C ALA A 478 -1.99 -8.76 5.80
N VAL A 479 -0.99 -8.25 6.49
CA VAL A 479 -0.83 -8.39 7.93
C VAL A 479 -1.68 -7.35 8.66
N ARG A 480 -2.39 -7.80 9.70
CA ARG A 480 -3.18 -6.91 10.57
C ARG A 480 -2.28 -5.85 11.21
N CYS A 481 -2.73 -4.61 11.11
CA CYS A 481 -2.13 -3.46 11.75
C CYS A 481 -3.23 -2.62 12.39
N ASP A 482 -3.12 -2.36 13.69
CA ASP A 482 -4.14 -1.66 14.47
C ASP A 482 -4.13 -0.13 14.24
N LEU A 483 -3.28 0.34 13.32
CA LEU A 483 -3.17 1.74 12.91
C LEU A 483 -3.91 1.99 11.59
N PRO A 484 -4.42 3.22 11.36
CA PRO A 484 -5.05 3.60 10.09
C PRO A 484 -3.98 3.76 9.00
N VAL A 485 -3.49 2.64 8.48
CA VAL A 485 -2.52 2.55 7.39
C VAL A 485 -3.01 1.57 6.33
N ALA A 486 -2.67 1.82 5.07
CA ALA A 486 -3.14 1.00 3.95
C ALA A 486 -2.03 0.77 2.92
N LEU A 487 -2.19 -0.28 2.10
CA LEU A 487 -1.36 -0.53 0.91
C LEU A 487 0.16 -0.52 1.23
N MET A 488 0.95 0.24 0.45
CA MET A 488 2.41 0.33 0.62
C MET A 488 2.82 0.86 2.00
N GLU A 489 2.03 1.75 2.59
CA GLU A 489 2.31 2.24 3.95
C GLU A 489 2.09 1.15 4.99
N ARG A 490 1.05 0.31 4.86
CA ARG A 490 0.88 -0.85 5.74
C ARG A 490 2.04 -1.83 5.61
N ALA A 491 2.51 -2.08 4.39
CA ALA A 491 3.67 -2.93 4.17
C ALA A 491 4.93 -2.38 4.87
N ALA A 492 5.21 -1.09 4.77
CA ALA A 492 6.33 -0.45 5.48
C ALA A 492 6.11 -0.45 6.99
N THR A 493 4.91 -0.09 7.46
CA THR A 493 4.58 -0.05 8.90
C THR A 493 4.75 -1.41 9.54
N THR A 494 4.20 -2.47 8.95
CA THR A 494 4.34 -3.84 9.48
C THR A 494 5.78 -4.34 9.41
N GLY A 495 6.56 -3.89 8.42
CA GLY A 495 8.00 -4.16 8.36
C GLY A 495 8.77 -3.56 9.56
N TRP A 496 8.50 -2.29 9.92
CA TRP A 496 9.05 -1.67 11.12
C TRP A 496 8.60 -2.37 12.40
N LEU A 497 7.30 -2.69 12.52
CA LEU A 497 6.75 -3.40 13.68
C LEU A 497 7.34 -4.80 13.83
N ALA A 498 7.60 -5.51 12.72
CA ALA A 498 8.26 -6.82 12.74
C ALA A 498 9.71 -6.72 13.24
N ALA A 499 10.47 -5.73 12.77
CA ALA A 499 11.80 -5.45 13.28
C ALA A 499 11.76 -5.10 14.76
N ASP A 500 10.87 -4.20 15.19
CA ASP A 500 10.74 -3.78 16.58
C ASP A 500 10.38 -4.95 17.50
N ARG A 501 9.51 -5.86 17.04
CA ARG A 501 9.15 -7.05 17.83
C ARG A 501 10.35 -7.96 18.12
N LEU A 502 11.17 -8.23 17.12
CA LEU A 502 12.39 -9.05 17.33
C LEU A 502 13.43 -8.31 18.19
N LEU A 503 13.69 -7.04 17.87
CA LEU A 503 14.65 -6.21 18.61
C LEU A 503 14.29 -6.12 20.10
N THR A 504 13.05 -5.73 20.40
CA THR A 504 12.62 -5.56 21.79
C THR A 504 12.55 -6.87 22.56
N GLY A 505 12.24 -7.99 21.87
CA GLY A 505 12.31 -9.33 22.43
C GLY A 505 13.74 -9.74 22.87
N TRP A 506 14.76 -9.15 22.24
CA TRP A 506 16.17 -9.34 22.63
C TRP A 506 16.71 -8.23 23.55
N GLY A 507 15.87 -7.33 24.03
CA GLY A 507 16.29 -6.21 24.88
C GLY A 507 16.95 -5.06 24.10
N LEU A 508 16.86 -5.07 22.76
CA LEU A 508 17.39 -4.00 21.89
C LEU A 508 16.34 -2.92 21.65
N PRO A 509 16.75 -1.65 21.45
CA PRO A 509 15.79 -0.58 21.18
C PRO A 509 15.18 -0.69 19.79
N GLY A 510 13.86 -0.58 19.69
CA GLY A 510 13.14 -0.48 18.42
C GLY A 510 13.21 0.92 17.79
N HIS A 511 12.38 1.14 16.77
CA HIS A 511 12.30 2.39 15.99
C HIS A 511 11.02 3.19 16.27
N GLY A 512 9.89 2.49 16.45
CA GLY A 512 8.56 3.07 16.45
C GLY A 512 8.08 3.48 15.06
N VAL A 513 6.81 3.81 14.95
CA VAL A 513 6.15 4.13 13.68
C VAL A 513 5.29 5.37 13.80
N TRP A 514 4.94 5.95 12.65
CA TRP A 514 4.05 7.08 12.57
C TRP A 514 2.73 6.68 11.88
N SER A 515 1.62 7.34 12.24
CA SER A 515 0.36 7.22 11.52
C SER A 515 -0.36 8.57 11.41
N ALA A 516 -1.40 8.63 10.58
CA ALA A 516 -2.46 9.60 10.77
C ALA A 516 -3.10 9.38 12.16
N PRO A 517 -3.82 10.37 12.73
CA PRO A 517 -4.47 10.19 14.03
C PRO A 517 -5.30 8.92 14.09
N THR A 518 -5.17 8.17 15.20
CA THR A 518 -5.96 6.95 15.43
C THR A 518 -7.42 7.26 15.74
N SER A 519 -7.72 8.48 16.17
CA SER A 519 -9.08 8.93 16.46
C SER A 519 -9.55 10.03 15.51
N GLY A 520 -10.87 10.14 15.37
CA GLY A 520 -11.52 11.13 14.50
C GLY A 520 -11.16 12.57 14.89
N ARG A 521 -10.89 13.41 13.89
CA ARG A 521 -10.54 14.84 14.09
C ARG A 521 -11.65 15.63 14.76
N PHE A 522 -12.90 15.22 14.57
CA PHE A 522 -14.10 15.97 14.94
C PHE A 522 -14.98 15.21 15.93
N GLY A 523 -14.42 14.34 16.76
CA GLY A 523 -15.15 13.45 17.67
C GLY A 523 -16.20 14.13 18.57
N ALA A 524 -16.07 15.44 18.84
CA ALA A 524 -17.11 16.21 19.54
C ALA A 524 -18.26 16.69 18.63
N LEU A 525 -18.03 16.84 17.31
CA LEU A 525 -19.04 17.36 16.36
C LEU A 525 -20.17 16.34 16.09
N PRO A 526 -19.92 15.04 15.92
CA PRO A 526 -20.99 14.05 15.78
C PRO A 526 -21.94 14.05 16.98
N GLY A 527 -21.41 14.15 18.20
CA GLY A 527 -22.22 14.21 19.41
C GLY A 527 -23.07 15.48 19.54
N LEU A 528 -22.53 16.64 19.13
CA LEU A 528 -23.25 17.91 19.10
C LEU A 528 -24.32 17.93 18.00
N ALA A 529 -24.00 17.42 16.82
CA ALA A 529 -24.94 17.34 15.70
C ALA A 529 -26.09 16.36 15.99
N ARG A 530 -25.82 15.18 16.58
CA ARG A 530 -26.86 14.23 17.04
C ARG A 530 -27.81 14.90 18.03
N ARG A 531 -27.30 15.70 18.97
CA ARG A 531 -28.13 16.48 19.91
C ARG A 531 -28.94 17.55 19.20
N GLY A 532 -28.36 18.26 18.23
CA GLY A 532 -29.03 19.28 17.41
C GLY A 532 -30.14 18.71 16.54
N ILE A 533 -29.87 17.60 15.83
CA ILE A 533 -30.85 16.91 14.98
C ILE A 533 -31.97 16.31 15.85
N GLY A 534 -31.65 15.72 16.98
CA GLY A 534 -32.64 15.22 17.93
C GLY A 534 -33.56 16.31 18.47
N ALA A 535 -32.99 17.48 18.83
CA ALA A 535 -33.76 18.64 19.25
C ALA A 535 -34.65 19.21 18.14
N TYR A 536 -34.15 19.28 16.90
CA TYR A 536 -34.92 19.73 15.74
C TYR A 536 -36.07 18.77 15.41
N ARG A 537 -35.85 17.45 15.39
CA ARG A 537 -36.91 16.44 15.22
C ARG A 537 -37.98 16.51 16.32
N ALA A 538 -37.56 16.72 17.57
CA ALA A 538 -38.49 16.88 18.68
C ALA A 538 -39.31 18.19 18.58
N LEU A 539 -38.73 19.27 18.04
CA LEU A 539 -39.44 20.55 17.81
C LEU A 539 -40.39 20.47 16.60
N SER A 540 -40.00 19.75 15.53
CA SER A 540 -40.86 19.56 14.36
C SER A 540 -42.04 18.64 14.67
N ALA A 541 -41.86 17.60 15.47
CA ALA A 541 -42.97 16.73 15.91
C ALA A 541 -44.00 17.48 16.76
N ARG A 542 -43.57 18.44 17.62
CA ARG A 542 -44.46 19.28 18.41
C ARG A 542 -45.21 20.37 17.62
N ARG A 543 -44.82 20.64 16.39
CA ARG A 543 -45.49 21.60 15.49
C ARG A 543 -46.52 20.93 14.55
N SER A 544 -46.53 19.62 14.51
CA SER A 544 -47.45 18.80 13.75
C SER A 544 -48.59 18.17 14.56
N GLU A 545 -48.55 18.39 15.90
CA GLU A 545 -49.69 18.24 16.83
C GLU A 545 -50.36 19.62 17.09
#